data_e5a2cd58085fd29edc1b7e4dedf0e08e
#
_entry.id   e5a2cd58085fd29edc1b7e4dedf0e08e
#
_cell.length_a   1.000
_cell.length_b   1.000
_cell.length_c   1.000
_cell.angle_alpha   90.00
_cell.angle_beta   90.00
_cell.angle_gamma   90.00
#
_symmetry.space_group_name_H-M   'P 1'
#
loop_
_entity.id
_entity.type
_entity.pdbx_description
1 polymer ?
#
loop_
_entity_poly.entity_id
_entity_poly.type
_entity_poly.pdbx_seq_one_letter_code
_entity_poly.pdbx_strand_id
1 'polypeptide(L)'
;MALGFTVTGITSSKVVPDRTLTRSSNPRVRVQSFGDGYEQRIVDGINNINETYNVSFVNRAKAEADDIIAFFDTKGAAGTFDFVYPDTNSTATTTSVTSGSTSSSTALTLTAANTDITLNAAVSGTGVSGTPTVSSIDGVNLVLSSSQSISGGVTLTFTNSNERKVKVVCDSWTTTFNNTDFNNIQANFRRVYEP
;
A
#
# COMPACT_ATOMS: atom_id res chain seq x y z
N MET A 1 6.20 7.70 3.34
CA MET A 1 4.91 7.27 2.76
C MET A 1 5.02 5.81 2.38
N ALA A 2 4.11 4.96 2.86
CA ALA A 2 4.06 3.53 2.53
C ALA A 2 3.33 3.25 1.19
N LEU A 3 3.37 4.21 0.27
CA LEU A 3 2.71 4.12 -1.03
C LEU A 3 3.30 3.00 -1.89
N GLY A 4 2.47 2.46 -2.79
CA GLY A 4 2.88 1.42 -3.72
C GLY A 4 2.61 0.01 -3.22
N PHE A 5 3.43 -0.93 -3.63
CA PHE A 5 3.34 -2.34 -3.28
C PHE A 5 4.71 -2.94 -2.98
N THR A 6 4.73 -4.08 -2.31
CA THR A 6 5.97 -4.76 -1.95
C THR A 6 6.32 -5.79 -2.99
N VAL A 7 7.55 -5.74 -3.49
CA VAL A 7 8.14 -6.70 -4.41
C VAL A 7 9.23 -7.47 -3.67
N THR A 8 9.24 -8.78 -3.82
CA THR A 8 10.34 -9.61 -3.34
C THR A 8 11.37 -9.69 -4.45
N GLY A 9 12.45 -8.96 -4.32
CA GLY A 9 13.51 -8.88 -5.32
C GLY A 9 14.84 -8.47 -4.70
N ILE A 10 15.88 -8.39 -5.53
CA ILE A 10 17.25 -8.13 -5.11
C ILE A 10 17.48 -6.64 -4.80
N THR A 11 16.77 -5.74 -5.46
CA THR A 11 17.07 -4.30 -5.47
C THR A 11 16.04 -3.44 -4.77
N SER A 12 14.77 -3.86 -4.68
CA SER A 12 13.72 -3.03 -4.13
C SER A 12 12.64 -3.86 -3.43
N SER A 13 12.47 -3.66 -2.14
CA SER A 13 11.40 -4.29 -1.36
C SER A 13 10.08 -3.55 -1.44
N LYS A 14 10.10 -2.24 -1.77
CA LYS A 14 8.93 -1.38 -1.89
C LYS A 14 9.00 -0.57 -3.17
N VAL A 15 7.99 -0.75 -4.02
CA VAL A 15 7.88 -0.05 -5.31
C VAL A 15 6.79 1.00 -5.21
N VAL A 16 7.13 2.25 -5.47
CA VAL A 16 6.21 3.39 -5.44
C VAL A 16 5.96 3.86 -6.87
N PRO A 17 4.69 3.91 -7.33
CA PRO A 17 4.34 4.48 -8.62
C PRO A 17 4.71 5.96 -8.70
N ASP A 18 4.89 6.45 -9.91
CA ASP A 18 5.11 7.87 -10.16
C ASP A 18 3.85 8.69 -9.83
N ARG A 19 4.02 10.02 -9.77
CA ARG A 19 2.94 10.97 -9.41
C ARG A 19 1.75 10.99 -10.36
N THR A 20 1.83 10.30 -11.48
CA THR A 20 0.76 10.18 -12.50
C THR A 20 -0.26 9.08 -12.19
N LEU A 21 -0.26 8.53 -10.96
CA LEU A 21 -1.26 7.57 -10.52
C LEU A 21 -2.67 8.13 -10.72
N THR A 22 -3.50 7.40 -11.47
CA THR A 22 -4.91 7.72 -11.64
C THR A 22 -5.79 6.62 -11.09
N ARG A 23 -6.87 7.00 -10.41
CA ARG A 23 -7.92 6.10 -9.93
C ARG A 23 -9.21 6.40 -10.67
N SER A 24 -9.80 5.39 -11.28
CA SER A 24 -11.13 5.45 -11.88
C SER A 24 -12.10 4.62 -11.05
N SER A 25 -13.25 5.18 -10.72
CA SER A 25 -14.29 4.52 -9.93
C SER A 25 -15.56 4.44 -10.76
N ASN A 26 -16.01 3.24 -11.06
CA ASN A 26 -17.19 2.96 -11.88
C ASN A 26 -18.24 2.23 -11.03
N PRO A 27 -19.30 2.92 -10.57
CA PRO A 27 -20.39 2.30 -9.86
C PRO A 27 -21.18 1.32 -10.76
N ARG A 28 -21.47 0.13 -10.24
CA ARG A 28 -22.37 -0.82 -10.90
C ARG A 28 -23.80 -0.54 -10.47
N VAL A 29 -24.62 -0.12 -11.43
CA VAL A 29 -26.01 0.24 -11.20
C VAL A 29 -26.87 -0.45 -12.27
N ARG A 30 -27.94 -1.08 -11.86
CA ARG A 30 -29.00 -1.53 -12.77
C ARG A 30 -29.96 -0.39 -12.97
N VAL A 31 -30.18 -0.01 -14.23
CA VAL A 31 -31.11 1.04 -14.62
C VAL A 31 -32.27 0.40 -15.34
N GLN A 32 -33.49 0.66 -14.84
CA GLN A 32 -34.75 0.32 -15.51
C GLN A 32 -35.39 1.63 -15.96
N SER A 33 -35.50 1.80 -17.26
CA SER A 33 -36.21 2.96 -17.84
C SER A 33 -37.68 2.63 -18.00
N PHE A 34 -38.52 3.60 -17.64
CA PHE A 34 -39.97 3.61 -17.85
C PHE A 34 -40.32 4.64 -18.92
N GLY A 35 -41.54 4.56 -19.47
CA GLY A 35 -42.06 5.62 -20.33
C GLY A 35 -41.98 7.00 -19.66
N ASP A 36 -41.99 8.08 -20.45
CA ASP A 36 -41.91 9.47 -20.01
C ASP A 36 -40.60 9.91 -19.33
N GLY A 37 -39.51 9.17 -19.54
CA GLY A 37 -38.17 9.55 -19.05
C GLY A 37 -37.89 9.25 -17.58
N TYR A 38 -38.75 8.51 -16.90
CA TYR A 38 -38.48 8.02 -15.55
C TYR A 38 -37.54 6.83 -15.54
N GLU A 39 -36.58 6.84 -14.61
CA GLU A 39 -35.64 5.74 -14.40
C GLU A 39 -35.65 5.28 -12.95
N GLN A 40 -35.66 3.98 -12.75
CA GLN A 40 -35.35 3.36 -11.48
C GLN A 40 -33.90 2.91 -11.49
N ARG A 41 -33.12 3.30 -10.48
CA ARG A 41 -31.71 2.93 -10.32
C ARG A 41 -31.54 2.10 -9.07
N ILE A 42 -30.97 0.90 -9.24
CA ILE A 42 -30.74 -0.06 -8.16
C ILE A 42 -29.25 -0.39 -8.13
N VAL A 43 -28.63 -0.30 -6.96
CA VAL A 43 -27.23 -0.67 -6.75
C VAL A 43 -27.04 -2.16 -6.98
N ASP A 44 -26.06 -2.55 -7.79
CA ASP A 44 -25.77 -3.94 -8.11
C ASP A 44 -24.72 -4.54 -7.18
N GLY A 45 -25.19 -5.22 -6.13
CA GLY A 45 -24.36 -5.91 -5.14
C GLY A 45 -23.83 -5.02 -4.01
N ILE A 46 -23.17 -5.64 -3.02
CA ILE A 46 -22.62 -4.97 -1.84
C ILE A 46 -21.36 -4.17 -2.23
N ASN A 47 -20.47 -4.76 -3.05
CA ASN A 47 -19.26 -4.14 -3.57
C ASN A 47 -19.51 -3.59 -4.97
N ASN A 48 -20.33 -2.54 -5.04
CA ASN A 48 -20.83 -2.02 -6.31
C ASN A 48 -19.86 -1.05 -7.02
N ILE A 49 -18.76 -0.64 -6.38
CA ILE A 49 -17.80 0.29 -6.99
C ILE A 49 -16.62 -0.50 -7.54
N ASN A 50 -16.51 -0.55 -8.87
CA ASN A 50 -15.32 -1.07 -9.54
C ASN A 50 -14.26 0.02 -9.60
N GLU A 51 -13.13 -0.23 -8.97
CA GLU A 51 -11.99 0.71 -8.96
C GLU A 51 -10.87 0.14 -9.81
N THR A 52 -10.33 0.97 -10.68
CA THR A 52 -9.13 0.69 -11.47
C THR A 52 -8.08 1.76 -11.22
N TYR A 53 -6.82 1.36 -11.23
CA TYR A 53 -5.67 2.21 -10.96
C TYR A 53 -4.69 2.08 -12.11
N ASN A 54 -4.46 3.18 -12.83
CA ASN A 54 -3.39 3.24 -13.82
C ASN A 54 -2.14 3.77 -13.12
N VAL A 55 -1.08 2.99 -13.16
CA VAL A 55 0.20 3.28 -12.53
C VAL A 55 1.31 3.32 -13.58
N SER A 56 2.26 4.20 -13.39
CA SER A 56 3.45 4.30 -14.23
C SER A 56 4.71 4.26 -13.37
N PHE A 57 5.77 3.70 -13.94
CA PHE A 57 7.11 3.63 -13.38
C PHE A 57 8.06 4.06 -14.49
N VAL A 58 8.39 5.35 -14.50
CA VAL A 58 9.18 5.97 -15.57
C VAL A 58 10.65 6.00 -15.15
N ASN A 59 11.50 5.66 -16.10
CA ASN A 59 12.95 5.78 -15.96
C ASN A 59 13.52 4.95 -14.79
N ARG A 60 12.98 3.72 -14.60
CA ARG A 60 13.46 2.80 -13.58
C ARG A 60 14.75 2.14 -14.02
N ALA A 61 15.71 2.02 -13.10
CA ALA A 61 16.92 1.25 -13.36
C ALA A 61 16.55 -0.18 -13.78
N LYS A 62 17.31 -0.76 -14.70
CA LYS A 62 17.01 -2.08 -15.27
C LYS A 62 16.73 -3.13 -14.21
N ALA A 63 17.53 -3.20 -13.15
CA ALA A 63 17.36 -4.17 -12.07
C ALA A 63 16.01 -4.00 -11.35
N GLU A 64 15.60 -2.75 -11.03
CA GLU A 64 14.30 -2.47 -10.42
C GLU A 64 13.14 -2.79 -11.39
N ALA A 65 13.30 -2.47 -12.67
CA ALA A 65 12.31 -2.78 -13.69
C ALA A 65 12.13 -4.29 -13.88
N ASP A 66 13.22 -5.05 -13.91
CA ASP A 66 13.20 -6.51 -14.01
C ASP A 66 12.50 -7.14 -12.79
N ASP A 67 12.73 -6.62 -11.57
CA ASP A 67 12.04 -7.06 -10.35
C ASP A 67 10.52 -6.80 -10.42
N ILE A 68 10.11 -5.64 -10.93
CA ILE A 68 8.69 -5.30 -11.11
C ILE A 68 8.03 -6.22 -12.13
N ILE A 69 8.69 -6.46 -13.25
CA ILE A 69 8.18 -7.35 -14.31
C ILE A 69 8.05 -8.78 -13.76
N ALA A 70 9.10 -9.30 -13.12
CA ALA A 70 9.09 -10.64 -12.52
C ALA A 70 7.97 -10.79 -11.47
N PHE A 71 7.69 -9.74 -10.70
CA PHE A 71 6.58 -9.72 -9.77
C PHE A 71 5.23 -9.85 -10.50
N PHE A 72 5.00 -9.07 -11.56
CA PHE A 72 3.76 -9.16 -12.33
C PHE A 72 3.62 -10.50 -13.05
N ASP A 73 4.71 -11.03 -13.61
CA ASP A 73 4.72 -12.35 -14.25
C ASP A 73 4.37 -13.46 -13.23
N THR A 74 4.90 -13.39 -12.01
CA THR A 74 4.63 -14.35 -10.94
C THR A 74 3.19 -14.25 -10.44
N LYS A 75 2.65 -13.03 -10.28
CA LYS A 75 1.26 -12.82 -9.83
C LYS A 75 0.27 -13.16 -10.93
N GLY A 76 0.59 -12.87 -12.18
CA GLY A 76 -0.33 -12.99 -13.29
C GLY A 76 -1.61 -12.19 -13.04
N ALA A 77 -2.65 -12.43 -13.84
CA ALA A 77 -3.94 -11.77 -13.69
C ALA A 77 -4.81 -12.33 -12.53
N ALA A 78 -4.38 -13.40 -11.87
CA ALA A 78 -5.12 -14.07 -10.80
C ALA A 78 -4.54 -13.82 -9.40
N GLY A 79 -3.25 -13.50 -9.31
CA GLY A 79 -2.57 -13.27 -8.03
C GLY A 79 -2.88 -11.89 -7.46
N THR A 80 -3.45 -11.86 -6.25
CA THR A 80 -3.74 -10.61 -5.55
C THR A 80 -2.51 -10.09 -4.80
N PHE A 81 -2.47 -8.77 -4.60
CA PHE A 81 -1.46 -8.11 -3.76
C PHE A 81 -2.02 -6.84 -3.13
N ASP A 82 -1.37 -6.39 -2.06
CA ASP A 82 -1.74 -5.17 -1.37
C ASP A 82 -1.14 -3.96 -2.11
N PHE A 83 -1.98 -2.99 -2.41
CA PHE A 83 -1.60 -1.72 -3.01
C PHE A 83 -2.02 -0.57 -2.13
N VAL A 84 -1.10 0.34 -1.83
CA VAL A 84 -1.34 1.54 -1.02
C VAL A 84 -1.25 2.77 -1.91
N TYR A 85 -2.29 3.59 -1.88
CA TYR A 85 -2.33 4.83 -2.63
C TYR A 85 -2.73 6.02 -1.74
N PRO A 86 -2.43 7.27 -2.15
CA PRO A 86 -2.81 8.45 -1.38
C PRO A 86 -4.33 8.62 -1.36
N ASP A 87 -4.90 8.74 -0.19
CA ASP A 87 -6.33 9.04 0.01
C ASP A 87 -6.49 9.88 1.27
N THR A 88 -6.82 11.15 1.11
CA THR A 88 -6.90 12.13 2.21
C THR A 88 -7.98 11.81 3.26
N ASN A 89 -8.93 10.96 2.93
CA ASN A 89 -10.03 10.57 3.81
C ASN A 89 -9.88 9.16 4.41
N SER A 90 -8.70 8.55 4.24
CA SER A 90 -8.47 7.18 4.69
C SER A 90 -7.20 7.07 5.53
N THR A 91 -7.11 5.97 6.25
CA THR A 91 -5.93 5.56 7.00
C THR A 91 -5.55 4.13 6.61
N ALA A 92 -4.25 3.87 6.48
CA ALA A 92 -3.73 2.52 6.32
C ALA A 92 -3.04 2.07 7.62
N THR A 93 -3.28 0.84 8.02
CA THR A 93 -2.68 0.28 9.23
C THR A 93 -1.80 -0.91 8.90
N THR A 94 -0.71 -1.06 9.64
CA THR A 94 0.13 -2.25 9.64
C THR A 94 0.52 -2.61 11.06
N THR A 95 0.87 -3.87 11.30
CA THR A 95 1.28 -4.35 12.63
C THR A 95 2.69 -4.90 12.60
N SER A 96 3.40 -4.75 13.70
CA SER A 96 4.72 -5.37 13.91
C SER A 96 4.93 -5.72 15.36
N VAL A 97 5.76 -6.75 15.59
CA VAL A 97 6.09 -7.22 16.93
C VAL A 97 7.42 -6.62 17.38
N THR A 98 7.49 -6.19 18.63
CA THR A 98 8.72 -5.66 19.24
C THR A 98 9.71 -6.79 19.53
N SER A 99 10.99 -6.59 19.27
CA SER A 99 12.05 -7.57 19.53
C SER A 99 12.48 -7.58 20.98
N GLY A 100 12.61 -6.43 21.62
CA GLY A 100 13.08 -6.25 22.97
C GLY A 100 12.23 -5.27 23.76
N SER A 101 12.44 -5.24 25.09
CA SER A 101 11.78 -4.25 25.94
C SER A 101 12.46 -2.89 25.83
N THR A 102 11.66 -1.85 25.76
CA THR A 102 12.09 -0.44 25.78
C THR A 102 11.64 0.18 27.11
N SER A 103 12.52 0.90 27.79
CA SER A 103 12.20 1.57 29.07
C SER A 103 12.59 3.04 28.97
N SER A 104 11.59 3.90 29.04
CA SER A 104 11.75 5.37 28.98
C SER A 104 12.64 5.83 27.83
N SER A 105 12.50 5.21 26.66
CA SER A 105 13.33 5.47 25.49
C SER A 105 12.47 5.74 24.24
N THR A 106 12.98 6.54 23.34
CA THR A 106 12.40 6.75 22.02
C THR A 106 12.79 5.65 21.01
N ALA A 107 13.85 4.89 21.32
CA ALA A 107 14.29 3.80 20.44
C ALA A 107 13.38 2.57 20.62
N LEU A 108 12.97 1.99 19.51
CA LEU A 108 12.14 0.79 19.44
C LEU A 108 12.74 -0.16 18.39
N THR A 109 12.88 -1.43 18.73
CA THR A 109 13.37 -2.45 17.79
C THR A 109 12.27 -3.46 17.49
N LEU A 110 12.07 -3.77 16.23
CA LEU A 110 11.11 -4.77 15.74
C LEU A 110 11.78 -6.13 15.54
N THR A 111 10.99 -7.19 15.51
CA THR A 111 11.47 -8.55 15.22
C THR A 111 11.86 -8.72 13.74
N ALA A 112 11.21 -7.97 12.85
CA ALA A 112 11.49 -7.95 11.41
C ALA A 112 11.24 -6.55 10.85
N ALA A 113 11.96 -6.20 9.80
CA ALA A 113 11.73 -4.94 9.08
C ALA A 113 10.33 -4.96 8.44
N ASN A 114 9.62 -3.85 8.59
CA ASN A 114 8.29 -3.67 8.02
C ASN A 114 8.26 -2.42 7.14
N THR A 115 8.27 -2.64 5.83
CA THR A 115 8.31 -1.57 4.81
C THR A 115 7.01 -0.78 4.71
N ASP A 116 5.93 -1.22 5.36
CA ASP A 116 4.64 -0.52 5.41
C ASP A 116 4.58 0.53 6.51
N ILE A 117 5.56 0.55 7.43
CA ILE A 117 5.67 1.62 8.42
C ILE A 117 6.29 2.84 7.76
N THR A 118 5.73 4.02 8.01
CA THR A 118 6.23 5.29 7.46
C THR A 118 6.59 6.29 8.53
N LEU A 119 7.35 7.31 8.12
CA LEU A 119 7.54 8.49 8.96
C LEU A 119 6.19 9.14 9.29
N ASN A 120 6.05 9.60 10.50
CA ASN A 120 4.82 10.15 11.09
C ASN A 120 3.66 9.17 11.26
N ALA A 121 3.85 7.86 11.04
CA ALA A 121 2.85 6.86 11.41
C ALA A 121 2.56 6.93 12.92
N ALA A 122 1.30 7.02 13.29
CA ALA A 122 0.89 6.97 14.70
C ALA A 122 1.05 5.55 15.24
N VAL A 123 1.57 5.42 16.46
CA VAL A 123 1.84 4.13 17.09
C VAL A 123 0.86 3.91 18.22
N SER A 124 0.26 2.73 18.25
CA SER A 124 -0.65 2.29 19.32
C SER A 124 -0.45 0.82 19.67
N GLY A 125 -0.82 0.45 20.88
CA GLY A 125 -0.71 -0.92 21.38
C GLY A 125 -0.43 -0.97 22.86
N THR A 126 -0.23 -2.18 23.38
CA THR A 126 0.03 -2.39 24.81
C THR A 126 1.36 -1.76 25.21
N GLY A 127 1.36 -0.95 26.27
CA GLY A 127 2.53 -0.25 26.79
C GLY A 127 2.82 1.08 26.09
N VAL A 128 2.07 1.45 25.05
CA VAL A 128 2.19 2.76 24.41
C VAL A 128 1.39 3.79 25.21
N SER A 129 2.02 4.90 25.54
CA SER A 129 1.41 6.04 26.22
C SER A 129 1.31 7.26 25.29
N GLY A 130 0.16 7.91 25.29
CA GLY A 130 -0.12 9.04 24.40
C GLY A 130 -0.32 8.63 22.95
N THR A 131 0.08 9.49 22.04
CA THR A 131 0.00 9.28 20.59
C THR A 131 1.38 9.50 19.93
N PRO A 132 2.40 8.66 20.23
CA PRO A 132 3.70 8.79 19.62
C PRO A 132 3.60 8.53 18.12
N THR A 133 4.49 9.16 17.38
CA THR A 133 4.66 8.94 15.94
C THR A 133 6.06 8.45 15.64
N VAL A 134 6.24 7.81 14.51
CA VAL A 134 7.54 7.34 14.03
C VAL A 134 8.35 8.53 13.48
N SER A 135 9.49 8.83 14.11
CA SER A 135 10.38 9.93 13.71
C SER A 135 11.48 9.50 12.75
N SER A 136 11.99 8.28 12.89
CA SER A 136 12.92 7.69 11.92
C SER A 136 12.78 6.17 11.84
N ILE A 137 13.24 5.60 10.73
CA ILE A 137 13.20 4.17 10.45
C ILE A 137 14.52 3.78 9.80
N ASP A 138 15.16 2.75 10.36
CA ASP A 138 16.33 2.10 9.78
C ASP A 138 16.20 0.58 9.95
N GLY A 139 15.66 -0.07 8.92
CA GLY A 139 15.38 -1.50 8.93
C GLY A 139 14.40 -1.90 10.04
N VAL A 140 14.92 -2.57 11.08
CA VAL A 140 14.16 -2.99 12.27
C VAL A 140 14.15 -1.93 13.37
N ASN A 141 15.00 -0.91 13.27
CA ASN A 141 15.18 0.10 14.32
C ASN A 141 14.33 1.34 14.00
N LEU A 142 13.47 1.71 14.94
CA LEU A 142 12.63 2.90 14.86
C LEU A 142 12.98 3.87 15.98
N VAL A 143 12.78 5.16 15.72
CA VAL A 143 12.77 6.19 16.74
C VAL A 143 11.37 6.80 16.80
N LEU A 144 10.81 6.87 18.00
CA LEU A 144 9.50 7.46 18.25
C LEU A 144 9.63 8.94 18.66
N SER A 145 8.59 9.71 18.46
CA SER A 145 8.53 11.13 18.82
C SER A 145 8.52 11.39 20.32
N SER A 146 8.18 10.39 21.13
CA SER A 146 8.20 10.46 22.59
C SER A 146 8.68 9.17 23.21
N SER A 147 9.27 9.25 24.42
CA SER A 147 9.77 8.10 25.16
C SER A 147 8.64 7.16 25.55
N GLN A 148 8.88 5.87 25.39
CA GLN A 148 7.92 4.82 25.69
C GLN A 148 8.52 3.73 26.57
N SER A 149 7.68 2.99 27.28
CA SER A 149 8.07 1.81 28.04
C SER A 149 7.23 0.62 27.57
N ILE A 150 7.78 -0.13 26.60
CA ILE A 150 7.09 -1.20 25.90
C ILE A 150 7.85 -2.50 26.12
N SER A 151 7.14 -3.55 26.50
CA SER A 151 7.72 -4.90 26.65
C SER A 151 8.09 -5.51 25.31
N GLY A 152 9.06 -6.40 25.29
CA GLY A 152 9.38 -7.22 24.12
C GLY A 152 8.25 -8.21 23.81
N GLY A 153 8.11 -8.56 22.54
CA GLY A 153 7.08 -9.51 22.07
C GLY A 153 5.66 -8.91 21.95
N VAL A 154 5.51 -7.60 22.13
CA VAL A 154 4.22 -6.92 22.00
C VAL A 154 3.94 -6.58 20.54
N THR A 155 2.72 -6.82 20.10
CA THR A 155 2.25 -6.38 18.78
C THR A 155 1.80 -4.93 18.87
N LEU A 156 2.43 -4.08 18.06
CA LEU A 156 2.09 -2.67 17.90
C LEU A 156 1.39 -2.44 16.57
N THR A 157 0.47 -1.49 16.54
CA THR A 157 -0.24 -1.03 15.35
C THR A 157 0.30 0.34 14.95
N PHE A 158 0.70 0.44 13.69
CA PHE A 158 1.17 1.67 13.05
C PHE A 158 0.09 2.15 12.08
N THR A 159 -0.37 3.39 12.25
CA THR A 159 -1.44 3.99 11.46
C THR A 159 -0.89 5.12 10.61
N ASN A 160 -0.96 4.97 9.30
CA ASN A 160 -0.56 5.97 8.32
C ASN A 160 -1.80 6.77 7.89
N SER A 161 -1.81 8.07 8.14
CA SER A 161 -2.87 8.98 7.69
C SER A 161 -2.73 9.30 6.21
N ASN A 162 -3.84 9.62 5.56
CA ASN A 162 -3.91 9.99 4.14
C ASN A 162 -3.44 8.88 3.17
N GLU A 163 -3.57 7.65 3.58
CA GLU A 163 -3.24 6.48 2.77
C GLU A 163 -4.38 5.46 2.86
N ARG A 164 -4.63 4.78 1.74
CA ARG A 164 -5.60 3.69 1.68
C ARG A 164 -4.94 2.45 1.11
N LYS A 165 -5.10 1.35 1.82
CA LYS A 165 -4.63 0.01 1.41
C LYS A 165 -5.80 -0.75 0.80
N VAL A 166 -5.58 -1.31 -0.37
CA VAL A 166 -6.58 -2.11 -1.11
C VAL A 166 -5.94 -3.36 -1.68
N LYS A 167 -6.73 -4.41 -1.82
CA LYS A 167 -6.36 -5.61 -2.58
C LYS A 167 -6.61 -5.38 -4.06
N VAL A 168 -5.62 -5.66 -4.88
CA VAL A 168 -5.69 -5.50 -6.33
C VAL A 168 -5.13 -6.72 -7.06
N VAL A 169 -5.54 -6.87 -8.32
CA VAL A 169 -4.89 -7.72 -9.32
C VAL A 169 -4.33 -6.83 -10.41
N CYS A 170 -3.25 -7.25 -11.06
CA CYS A 170 -2.72 -6.58 -12.24
C CYS A 170 -3.37 -7.18 -13.48
N ASP A 171 -4.25 -6.43 -14.14
CA ASP A 171 -4.95 -6.91 -15.34
C ASP A 171 -4.05 -6.85 -16.59
N SER A 172 -3.14 -5.87 -16.65
CA SER A 172 -2.19 -5.71 -17.76
C SER A 172 -0.99 -4.86 -17.37
N TRP A 173 0.13 -5.11 -18.02
CA TRP A 173 1.32 -4.25 -17.94
C TRP A 173 2.02 -4.17 -19.30
N THR A 174 2.72 -3.08 -19.53
CA THR A 174 3.49 -2.82 -20.74
C THR A 174 4.84 -2.27 -20.35
N THR A 175 5.90 -2.83 -20.92
CA THR A 175 7.26 -2.36 -20.71
C THR A 175 7.78 -1.68 -21.99
N THR A 176 8.34 -0.49 -21.85
CA THR A 176 9.05 0.21 -22.90
C THR A 176 10.54 0.25 -22.55
N PHE A 177 11.35 -0.37 -23.38
CA PHE A 177 12.80 -0.39 -23.24
C PHE A 177 13.38 0.88 -23.84
N ASN A 178 13.77 1.83 -22.99
CA ASN A 178 14.32 3.12 -23.45
C ASN A 178 15.79 2.96 -23.88
N ASN A 179 16.58 2.23 -23.10
CA ASN A 179 17.98 1.92 -23.37
C ASN A 179 18.40 0.68 -22.57
N THR A 180 19.70 0.38 -22.51
CA THR A 180 20.25 -0.77 -21.78
C THR A 180 20.08 -0.68 -20.26
N ASP A 181 19.93 0.52 -19.72
CA ASP A 181 20.03 0.78 -18.28
C ASP A 181 18.70 1.21 -17.65
N PHE A 182 17.75 1.70 -18.44
CA PHE A 182 16.48 2.24 -17.93
C PHE A 182 15.28 1.80 -18.76
N ASN A 183 14.21 1.46 -18.08
CA ASN A 183 12.95 1.03 -18.66
C ASN A 183 11.76 1.83 -18.09
N ASN A 184 10.70 1.91 -18.86
CA ASN A 184 9.40 2.43 -18.41
C ASN A 184 8.41 1.28 -18.32
N ILE A 185 7.62 1.24 -17.26
CA ILE A 185 6.55 0.26 -17.08
C ILE A 185 5.26 1.02 -16.84
N GLN A 186 4.20 0.59 -17.52
CA GLN A 186 2.83 1.01 -17.25
C GLN A 186 2.02 -0.21 -16.87
N ALA A 187 1.20 -0.11 -15.82
CA ALA A 187 0.35 -1.21 -15.39
C ALA A 187 -1.05 -0.72 -15.01
N ASN A 188 -2.02 -1.60 -15.19
CA ASN A 188 -3.41 -1.37 -14.83
C ASN A 188 -3.80 -2.36 -13.73
N PHE A 189 -4.15 -1.84 -12.56
CA PHE A 189 -4.61 -2.62 -11.43
C PHE A 189 -6.12 -2.49 -11.29
N ARG A 190 -6.78 -3.57 -10.93
CA ARG A 190 -8.20 -3.60 -10.61
C ARG A 190 -8.37 -4.05 -9.17
N ARG A 191 -9.19 -3.30 -8.42
CA ARG A 191 -9.55 -3.66 -7.05
C ARG A 191 -10.35 -4.96 -7.01
N VAL A 192 -9.99 -5.83 -6.07
CA VAL A 192 -10.71 -7.07 -5.79
C VAL A 192 -11.12 -7.10 -4.33
N TYR A 193 -12.22 -7.79 -4.08
CA TYR A 193 -12.76 -8.02 -2.74
C TYR A 193 -12.65 -9.52 -2.49
N GLU A 194 -11.75 -9.89 -1.60
CA GLU A 194 -11.62 -11.28 -1.14
C GLU A 194 -12.51 -11.48 0.09
N PRO A 195 -13.13 -12.67 0.24
CA PRO A 195 -13.96 -13.01 1.39
C PRO A 195 -13.16 -13.09 2.69
#